data_7119c7a76913b5ce9c2007a4795fd02b
#
_entry.id   7119c7a76913b5ce9c2007a4795fd02b
#
_cell.length_a   1.000
_cell.length_b   1.000
_cell.length_c   1.000
_cell.angle_alpha   90.00
_cell.angle_beta   90.00
_cell.angle_gamma   90.00
#
_symmetry.space_group_name_H-M   'P 1'
#
loop_
_entity.id
_entity.type
_entity.pdbx_description
1 polymer ?
#
loop_
_entity_poly.entity_id
_entity_poly.type
_entity_poly.pdbx_seq_one_letter_code
_entity_poly.pdbx_strand_id
1 'polypeptide(L)'
;RVSVGSKYGAQHSQDWTALCSHIPGLKVCFPASPYDAKGLMNAALNGTDPVIFFESQRIYDIGEQFHEGGVPTDYYEVEFGDPDIKREGKDVTILTIGAVLYRALDAAKKLEEQYGISAEVIDARSMVPFNYEKVIESVKKTGKIIIVGDAVDRGSIMRDMASNITEMCFDYLDAPPAVFGSRNWITPAFELEKYYFPQADGIIDVISEKLIPIPGHVTKYNETELEH
;
A
#
# COMPACT_ATOMS: atom_id res chain seq x y z
N ARG A 1 -13.24 4.57 10.22
CA ARG A 1 -13.30 3.16 9.84
C ARG A 1 -13.47 3.06 8.33
N VAL A 2 -12.51 2.45 7.66
CA VAL A 2 -12.57 2.16 6.23
C VAL A 2 -12.85 0.67 6.09
N SER A 3 -13.98 0.32 5.45
CA SER A 3 -14.40 -1.08 5.26
C SER A 3 -14.18 -1.53 3.83
N VAL A 4 -13.07 -1.07 3.23
CA VAL A 4 -12.71 -1.34 1.85
C VAL A 4 -12.70 -2.84 1.56
N GLY A 5 -13.45 -3.28 0.55
CA GLY A 5 -13.54 -4.69 0.17
C GLY A 5 -14.24 -5.60 1.19
N SER A 6 -15.07 -5.04 2.06
CA SER A 6 -15.78 -5.77 3.12
C SER A 6 -17.26 -6.00 2.84
N LYS A 7 -17.66 -5.95 1.58
CA LYS A 7 -19.02 -6.24 1.10
C LYS A 7 -20.09 -5.20 1.45
N TYR A 8 -19.68 -3.96 1.73
CA TYR A 8 -20.62 -2.90 2.13
C TYR A 8 -21.03 -1.95 0.98
N GLY A 9 -20.57 -2.20 -0.24
CA GLY A 9 -20.85 -1.32 -1.38
C GLY A 9 -20.39 0.12 -1.15
N ALA A 10 -21.01 1.08 -1.82
CA ALA A 10 -20.58 2.49 -1.79
C ALA A 10 -20.73 3.16 -0.42
N GLN A 11 -21.60 2.65 0.46
CA GLN A 11 -21.94 3.33 1.72
C GLN A 11 -20.77 3.36 2.73
N HIS A 12 -19.97 2.28 2.83
CA HIS A 12 -18.95 2.13 3.86
C HIS A 12 -17.57 1.72 3.31
N SER A 13 -17.35 1.77 2.00
CA SER A 13 -16.13 1.27 1.37
C SER A 13 -15.28 2.37 0.72
N GLN A 14 -15.50 3.63 1.07
CA GLN A 14 -14.72 4.75 0.56
C GLN A 14 -13.42 4.90 1.36
N ASP A 15 -12.35 5.28 0.67
CA ASP A 15 -11.06 5.62 1.26
C ASP A 15 -10.94 7.14 1.42
N TRP A 16 -10.69 7.59 2.65
CA TRP A 16 -10.57 9.01 3.01
C TRP A 16 -9.13 9.41 3.36
N THR A 17 -8.14 8.56 3.06
CA THR A 17 -6.74 8.82 3.42
C THR A 17 -6.23 10.13 2.84
N ALA A 18 -6.50 10.41 1.57
CA ALA A 18 -6.08 11.66 0.93
C ALA A 18 -6.70 12.91 1.59
N LEU A 19 -8.00 12.87 1.90
CA LEU A 19 -8.68 13.98 2.56
C LEU A 19 -8.07 14.26 3.94
N CYS A 20 -7.84 13.22 4.74
CA CYS A 20 -7.28 13.37 6.08
C CYS A 20 -5.82 13.82 6.04
N SER A 21 -5.03 13.31 5.10
CA SER A 21 -3.62 13.67 4.92
C SER A 21 -3.44 15.12 4.44
N HIS A 22 -4.46 15.70 3.80
CA HIS A 22 -4.43 17.09 3.34
C HIS A 22 -4.64 18.11 4.48
N ILE A 23 -5.10 17.68 5.66
CA ILE A 23 -5.42 18.59 6.78
C ILE A 23 -4.19 18.76 7.67
N PRO A 24 -3.55 19.96 7.72
CA PRO A 24 -2.40 20.21 8.59
C PRO A 24 -2.74 19.97 10.07
N GLY A 25 -1.81 19.38 10.81
CA GLY A 25 -1.94 19.10 12.23
C GLY A 25 -2.55 17.73 12.57
N LEU A 26 -3.05 16.99 11.57
CA LEU A 26 -3.46 15.60 11.79
C LEU A 26 -2.28 14.66 11.60
N LYS A 27 -2.17 13.62 12.44
CA LYS A 27 -1.43 12.39 12.12
C LYS A 27 -2.38 11.40 11.47
N VAL A 28 -1.90 10.67 10.49
CA VAL A 28 -2.72 9.72 9.74
C VAL A 28 -2.00 8.39 9.59
N CYS A 29 -2.59 7.31 10.11
CA CYS A 29 -2.02 5.96 9.99
C CYS A 29 -3.05 4.95 9.52
N PHE A 30 -2.57 3.85 8.94
CA PHE A 30 -3.36 2.74 8.44
C PHE A 30 -2.58 1.43 8.59
N PRO A 31 -2.47 0.87 9.81
CA PRO A 31 -1.77 -0.38 10.04
C PRO A 31 -2.42 -1.54 9.29
N ALA A 32 -1.59 -2.47 8.85
CA ALA A 32 -2.02 -3.66 8.13
C ALA A 32 -1.70 -4.97 8.90
N SER A 33 -1.00 -4.92 10.03
CA SER A 33 -0.75 -6.08 10.88
C SER A 33 -1.20 -5.86 12.33
N PRO A 34 -1.48 -6.91 13.10
CA PRO A 34 -1.84 -6.80 14.51
C PRO A 34 -0.74 -6.15 15.37
N TYR A 35 0.53 -6.46 15.09
CA TYR A 35 1.67 -5.82 15.76
C TYR A 35 1.68 -4.31 15.53
N ASP A 36 1.60 -3.89 14.28
CA ASP A 36 1.59 -2.46 13.92
C ASP A 36 0.37 -1.74 14.47
N ALA A 37 -0.81 -2.39 14.43
CA ALA A 37 -2.05 -1.82 14.96
C ALA A 37 -1.96 -1.53 16.45
N LYS A 38 -1.44 -2.48 17.25
CA LYS A 38 -1.24 -2.27 18.69
C LYS A 38 -0.20 -1.19 18.96
N GLY A 39 0.96 -1.25 18.31
CA GLY A 39 2.05 -0.32 18.54
C GLY A 39 1.72 1.12 18.13
N LEU A 40 1.08 1.31 16.98
CA LEU A 40 0.60 2.63 16.54
C LEU A 40 -0.53 3.17 17.41
N MET A 41 -1.43 2.31 17.90
CA MET A 41 -2.49 2.72 18.82
C MET A 41 -1.89 3.20 20.14
N ASN A 42 -0.92 2.50 20.68
CA ASN A 42 -0.22 2.93 21.90
C ASN A 42 0.47 4.28 21.70
N ALA A 43 1.18 4.45 20.59
CA ALA A 43 1.83 5.73 20.25
C ALA A 43 0.82 6.86 20.04
N ALA A 44 -0.36 6.58 19.46
CA ALA A 44 -1.44 7.55 19.29
C ALA A 44 -2.02 8.00 20.62
N LEU A 45 -2.24 7.07 21.56
CA LEU A 45 -2.80 7.35 22.87
C LEU A 45 -1.80 8.06 23.82
N ASN A 46 -0.50 7.83 23.64
CA ASN A 46 0.55 8.50 24.42
C ASN A 46 0.91 9.88 23.86
N GLY A 47 0.53 10.17 22.62
CA GLY A 47 0.76 11.47 21.99
C GLY A 47 -0.26 12.54 22.38
N THR A 48 0.04 13.79 21.97
CA THR A 48 -0.84 14.95 22.19
C THR A 48 -1.50 15.47 20.92
N ASP A 49 -1.06 15.00 19.74
CA ASP A 49 -1.61 15.40 18.45
C ASP A 49 -2.87 14.58 18.11
N PRO A 50 -3.83 15.16 17.39
CA PRO A 50 -4.97 14.40 16.91
C PRO A 50 -4.54 13.37 15.84
N VAL A 51 -5.02 12.14 15.99
CA VAL A 51 -4.67 11.01 15.10
C VAL A 51 -5.92 10.50 14.40
N ILE A 52 -5.85 10.39 13.09
CA ILE A 52 -6.81 9.63 12.30
C ILE A 52 -6.24 8.21 12.10
N PHE A 53 -6.90 7.26 12.74
CA PHE A 53 -6.50 5.86 12.72
C PHE A 53 -7.43 5.08 11.81
N PHE A 54 -6.94 4.72 10.61
CA PHE A 54 -7.69 3.92 9.66
C PHE A 54 -7.58 2.44 9.99
N GLU A 55 -8.67 1.72 9.78
CA GLU A 55 -8.74 0.26 9.94
C GLU A 55 -9.52 -0.34 8.78
N SER A 56 -9.11 -1.50 8.30
CA SER A 56 -9.86 -2.29 7.33
C SER A 56 -10.43 -3.56 7.97
N GLN A 57 -11.74 -3.71 7.93
CA GLN A 57 -12.39 -4.95 8.41
C GLN A 57 -11.98 -6.19 7.63
N ARG A 58 -11.48 -5.99 6.40
CA ARG A 58 -11.05 -7.08 5.53
C ARG A 58 -9.92 -7.93 6.14
N ILE A 59 -9.13 -7.34 7.04
CA ILE A 59 -7.96 -7.98 7.63
C ILE A 59 -8.13 -8.31 9.12
N TYR A 60 -9.32 -8.13 9.71
CA TYR A 60 -9.52 -8.38 11.14
C TYR A 60 -9.31 -9.85 11.56
N ASP A 61 -9.56 -10.79 10.65
CA ASP A 61 -9.38 -12.22 10.89
C ASP A 61 -7.96 -12.71 10.54
N ILE A 62 -7.06 -11.80 10.12
CA ILE A 62 -5.67 -12.14 9.80
C ILE A 62 -4.82 -11.97 11.05
N GLY A 63 -4.22 -13.06 11.51
CA GLY A 63 -3.27 -13.04 12.62
C GLY A 63 -1.93 -12.40 12.27
N GLU A 64 -1.08 -12.20 13.31
CA GLU A 64 0.26 -11.66 13.11
C GLU A 64 1.13 -12.64 12.29
N GLN A 65 1.80 -12.12 11.26
CA GLN A 65 2.61 -12.90 10.32
C GLN A 65 4.07 -12.40 10.19
N PHE A 66 4.36 -11.19 10.70
CA PHE A 66 5.61 -10.50 10.45
C PHE A 66 6.51 -10.39 11.68
N HIS A 67 5.94 -10.48 12.87
CA HIS A 67 6.69 -10.42 14.13
C HIS A 67 6.83 -11.82 14.72
N GLU A 68 8.08 -12.26 14.90
CA GLU A 68 8.37 -13.57 15.53
C GLU A 68 7.83 -13.60 16.96
N GLY A 69 7.10 -14.64 17.29
CA GLY A 69 6.41 -14.79 18.59
C GLY A 69 5.03 -14.11 18.65
N GLY A 70 4.55 -13.53 17.57
CA GLY A 70 3.24 -12.87 17.51
C GLY A 70 3.23 -11.48 18.15
N VAL A 71 2.05 -11.00 18.55
CA VAL A 71 1.91 -9.68 19.19
C VAL A 71 2.33 -9.77 20.67
N PRO A 72 3.36 -9.03 21.12
CA PRO A 72 3.75 -9.01 22.53
C PRO A 72 2.62 -8.57 23.45
N THR A 73 2.53 -9.18 24.64
CA THR A 73 1.57 -8.77 25.69
C THR A 73 1.97 -7.45 26.35
N ASP A 74 3.26 -7.22 26.47
CA ASP A 74 3.81 -6.02 27.09
C ASP A 74 3.53 -4.76 26.26
N TYR A 75 3.70 -3.60 26.89
CA TYR A 75 3.59 -2.30 26.22
C TYR A 75 4.76 -2.09 25.27
N TYR A 76 4.44 -1.62 24.06
CA TYR A 76 5.40 -1.10 23.09
C TYR A 76 4.71 -0.09 22.18
N GLU A 77 5.48 0.74 21.54
CA GLU A 77 5.04 1.69 20.54
C GLU A 77 5.69 1.40 19.18
N VAL A 78 4.97 1.71 18.11
CA VAL A 78 5.52 1.83 16.76
C VAL A 78 5.54 3.30 16.40
N GLU A 79 6.67 3.79 15.92
CA GLU A 79 6.86 5.19 15.58
C GLU A 79 6.02 5.57 14.35
N PHE A 80 5.32 6.72 14.44
CA PHE A 80 4.65 7.30 13.30
C PHE A 80 5.68 7.77 12.27
N GLY A 81 5.43 7.43 11.01
CA GLY A 81 6.30 7.80 9.92
C GLY A 81 7.34 6.74 9.55
N ASP A 82 7.53 5.71 10.35
CA ASP A 82 8.50 4.65 10.06
C ASP A 82 7.85 3.52 9.25
N PRO A 83 8.07 3.43 7.91
CA PRO A 83 7.58 2.33 7.10
C PRO A 83 8.33 1.03 7.42
N ASP A 84 7.72 -0.13 7.12
CA ASP A 84 8.28 -1.43 7.44
C ASP A 84 8.47 -2.31 6.21
N ILE A 85 9.66 -2.92 6.07
CA ILE A 85 9.94 -3.87 5.02
C ILE A 85 9.37 -5.23 5.43
N LYS A 86 8.23 -5.60 4.82
CA LYS A 86 7.55 -6.87 5.08
C LYS A 86 8.11 -8.03 4.27
N ARG A 87 8.81 -7.73 3.18
CA ARG A 87 9.50 -8.69 2.33
C ARG A 87 10.70 -8.01 1.67
N GLU A 88 11.86 -8.60 1.80
CA GLU A 88 13.06 -8.18 1.06
C GLU A 88 12.97 -8.53 -0.43
N GLY A 89 13.54 -7.66 -1.27
CA GLY A 89 13.62 -7.86 -2.72
C GLY A 89 14.68 -6.99 -3.36
N LYS A 90 14.91 -7.16 -4.68
CA LYS A 90 16.00 -6.47 -5.37
C LYS A 90 15.67 -5.93 -6.77
N ASP A 91 14.54 -6.32 -7.37
CA ASP A 91 14.22 -6.01 -8.77
C ASP A 91 13.15 -4.92 -8.91
N VAL A 92 12.23 -4.82 -7.96
CA VAL A 92 11.16 -3.81 -7.91
C VAL A 92 10.72 -3.56 -6.47
N THR A 93 10.38 -2.33 -6.14
CA THR A 93 9.79 -1.94 -4.86
C THR A 93 8.26 -1.84 -4.98
N ILE A 94 7.54 -2.43 -4.04
CA ILE A 94 6.08 -2.29 -3.90
C ILE A 94 5.82 -1.59 -2.57
N LEU A 95 5.44 -0.32 -2.59
CA LEU A 95 5.01 0.43 -1.41
C LEU A 95 3.50 0.29 -1.25
N THR A 96 3.04 -0.15 -0.08
CA THR A 96 1.63 -0.43 0.19
C THR A 96 1.03 0.48 1.26
N ILE A 97 -0.26 0.76 1.17
CA ILE A 97 -1.04 1.50 2.17
C ILE A 97 -2.22 0.64 2.61
N GLY A 98 -2.20 0.22 3.88
CA GLY A 98 -3.29 -0.54 4.49
C GLY A 98 -3.45 -1.98 3.97
N ALA A 99 -4.69 -2.46 3.89
CA ALA A 99 -5.01 -3.87 3.66
C ALA A 99 -4.51 -4.46 2.33
N VAL A 100 -4.14 -3.63 1.36
CA VAL A 100 -3.57 -4.08 0.08
C VAL A 100 -2.22 -4.79 0.26
N LEU A 101 -1.56 -4.63 1.41
CA LEU A 101 -0.30 -5.32 1.75
C LEU A 101 -0.35 -6.82 1.42
N TYR A 102 -1.42 -7.52 1.80
CA TYR A 102 -1.52 -8.98 1.58
C TYR A 102 -1.62 -9.35 0.10
N ARG A 103 -2.27 -8.51 -0.70
CA ARG A 103 -2.32 -8.70 -2.17
C ARG A 103 -0.99 -8.38 -2.83
N ALA A 104 -0.25 -7.42 -2.30
CA ALA A 104 1.11 -7.11 -2.74
C ALA A 104 2.09 -8.24 -2.41
N LEU A 105 1.97 -8.86 -1.24
CA LEU A 105 2.77 -10.04 -0.87
C LEU A 105 2.45 -11.24 -1.78
N ASP A 106 1.16 -11.47 -2.11
CA ASP A 106 0.77 -12.51 -3.08
C ASP A 106 1.33 -12.20 -4.49
N ALA A 107 1.27 -10.95 -4.92
CA ALA A 107 1.88 -10.52 -6.18
C ALA A 107 3.39 -10.73 -6.19
N ALA A 108 4.08 -10.35 -5.12
CA ALA A 108 5.53 -10.55 -4.97
C ALA A 108 5.93 -12.02 -5.01
N LYS A 109 5.15 -12.89 -4.36
CA LYS A 109 5.33 -14.34 -4.41
C LYS A 109 5.16 -14.88 -5.84
N LYS A 110 4.08 -14.48 -6.54
CA LYS A 110 3.83 -14.90 -7.92
C LYS A 110 4.91 -14.39 -8.88
N LEU A 111 5.39 -13.15 -8.71
CA LEU A 111 6.48 -12.57 -9.49
C LEU A 111 7.75 -13.42 -9.38
N GLU A 112 8.09 -13.86 -8.17
CA GLU A 112 9.27 -14.69 -7.96
C GLU A 112 9.09 -16.11 -8.51
N GLU A 113 7.97 -16.78 -8.19
CA GLU A 113 7.72 -18.17 -8.60
C GLU A 113 7.53 -18.34 -10.11
N GLN A 114 6.90 -17.39 -10.78
CA GLN A 114 6.54 -17.51 -12.19
C GLN A 114 7.54 -16.83 -13.13
N TYR A 115 8.19 -15.75 -12.67
CA TYR A 115 9.01 -14.90 -13.54
C TYR A 115 10.42 -14.66 -13.00
N GLY A 116 10.76 -15.14 -11.79
CA GLY A 116 12.07 -14.94 -11.18
C GLY A 116 12.34 -13.49 -10.77
N ILE A 117 11.31 -12.66 -10.64
CA ILE A 117 11.41 -11.25 -10.25
C ILE A 117 11.22 -11.13 -8.73
N SER A 118 12.23 -10.59 -8.05
CA SER A 118 12.26 -10.43 -6.60
C SER A 118 11.76 -9.04 -6.20
N ALA A 119 10.52 -8.97 -5.73
CA ALA A 119 9.91 -7.72 -5.27
C ALA A 119 10.14 -7.49 -3.78
N GLU A 120 10.60 -6.28 -3.43
CA GLU A 120 10.60 -5.76 -2.05
C GLU A 120 9.24 -5.17 -1.74
N VAL A 121 8.65 -5.57 -0.62
CA VAL A 121 7.33 -5.06 -0.20
C VAL A 121 7.48 -4.27 1.08
N ILE A 122 7.11 -2.98 1.02
CA ILE A 122 7.16 -2.03 2.12
C ILE A 122 5.74 -1.64 2.50
N ASP A 123 5.39 -1.77 3.79
CA ASP A 123 4.16 -1.22 4.35
C ASP A 123 4.40 0.20 4.85
N ALA A 124 3.65 1.16 4.36
CA ALA A 124 3.75 2.55 4.79
C ALA A 124 3.38 2.76 6.27
N ARG A 125 2.48 1.94 6.83
CA ARG A 125 1.95 2.03 8.20
C ARG A 125 1.27 3.37 8.52
N SER A 126 1.89 4.49 8.16
CA SER A 126 1.35 5.85 8.33
C SER A 126 1.64 6.70 7.10
N MET A 127 0.81 7.71 6.87
CA MET A 127 0.95 8.64 5.77
C MET A 127 1.39 10.02 6.22
N VAL A 128 1.04 10.39 7.47
CA VAL A 128 1.42 11.70 8.06
C VAL A 128 1.77 11.48 9.54
N PRO A 129 3.03 11.69 9.93
CA PRO A 129 4.20 11.92 9.07
C PRO A 129 4.56 10.67 8.26
N PHE A 130 5.47 10.82 7.27
CA PHE A 130 6.06 9.71 6.53
C PHE A 130 7.56 9.94 6.32
N ASN A 131 8.39 8.98 6.74
CA ASN A 131 9.83 9.00 6.51
C ASN A 131 10.17 8.20 5.25
N TYR A 132 10.71 8.87 4.26
CA TYR A 132 11.04 8.28 2.97
C TYR A 132 12.36 7.49 2.95
N GLU A 133 13.20 7.52 4.00
CA GLU A 133 14.55 6.95 3.97
C GLU A 133 14.57 5.48 3.50
N LYS A 134 13.75 4.61 4.11
CA LYS A 134 13.68 3.19 3.71
C LYS A 134 13.21 3.01 2.27
N VAL A 135 12.28 3.85 1.83
CA VAL A 135 11.78 3.82 0.44
C VAL A 135 12.86 4.28 -0.53
N ILE A 136 13.60 5.35 -0.19
CA ILE A 136 14.72 5.86 -0.99
C ILE A 136 15.81 4.77 -1.13
N GLU A 137 16.19 4.11 -0.04
CA GLU A 137 17.19 3.03 -0.10
C GLU A 137 16.70 1.84 -0.93
N SER A 138 15.41 1.49 -0.84
CA SER A 138 14.80 0.48 -1.69
C SER A 138 14.84 0.88 -3.17
N VAL A 139 14.45 2.11 -3.50
CA VAL A 139 14.48 2.62 -4.88
C VAL A 139 15.90 2.68 -5.44
N LYS A 140 16.89 3.10 -4.64
CA LYS A 140 18.31 3.05 -5.05
C LYS A 140 18.76 1.64 -5.42
N LYS A 141 18.25 0.64 -4.73
CA LYS A 141 18.55 -0.79 -4.98
C LYS A 141 17.84 -1.34 -6.22
N THR A 142 16.56 -0.99 -6.39
CA THR A 142 15.66 -1.61 -7.38
C THR A 142 15.51 -0.79 -8.67
N GLY A 143 15.73 0.52 -8.62
CA GLY A 143 15.47 1.45 -9.74
C GLY A 143 13.99 1.66 -10.08
N LYS A 144 13.08 0.92 -9.45
CA LYS A 144 11.67 0.81 -9.88
C LYS A 144 10.73 0.73 -8.69
N ILE A 145 9.63 1.48 -8.72
CA ILE A 145 8.66 1.47 -7.64
C ILE A 145 7.23 1.55 -8.16
N ILE A 146 6.36 0.77 -7.52
CA ILE A 146 4.91 0.91 -7.61
C ILE A 146 4.33 1.21 -6.23
N ILE A 147 3.43 2.19 -6.13
CA ILE A 147 2.68 2.51 -4.92
C ILE A 147 1.26 1.96 -5.09
N VAL A 148 0.82 1.14 -4.13
CA VAL A 148 -0.47 0.44 -4.20
C VAL A 148 -1.32 0.74 -2.97
N GLY A 149 -2.60 1.05 -3.21
CA GLY A 149 -3.57 1.31 -2.14
C GLY A 149 -5.00 1.03 -2.60
N ASP A 150 -5.93 0.97 -1.67
CA ASP A 150 -7.35 0.75 -1.98
C ASP A 150 -8.10 2.06 -2.31
N ALA A 151 -7.46 3.23 -2.18
CA ALA A 151 -8.01 4.51 -2.65
C ALA A 151 -8.13 4.53 -4.17
N VAL A 152 -9.09 5.32 -4.68
CA VAL A 152 -9.11 5.67 -6.10
C VAL A 152 -7.82 6.39 -6.46
N ASP A 153 -7.20 6.03 -7.59
CA ASP A 153 -5.89 6.55 -8.00
C ASP A 153 -5.88 8.09 -8.09
N ARG A 154 -6.89 8.67 -8.72
CA ARG A 154 -6.98 10.12 -8.92
C ARG A 154 -7.08 10.88 -7.60
N GLY A 155 -6.13 11.81 -7.37
CA GLY A 155 -6.09 12.64 -6.17
C GLY A 155 -5.77 11.87 -4.87
N SER A 156 -5.22 10.66 -4.98
CA SER A 156 -4.85 9.84 -3.83
C SER A 156 -3.56 10.31 -3.18
N ILE A 157 -3.36 9.92 -1.91
CA ILE A 157 -2.08 10.08 -1.22
C ILE A 157 -0.95 9.31 -1.93
N MET A 158 -1.26 8.25 -2.66
CA MET A 158 -0.29 7.50 -3.46
C MET A 158 0.34 8.38 -4.55
N ARG A 159 -0.44 9.26 -5.18
CA ARG A 159 0.07 10.22 -6.19
C ARG A 159 0.98 11.27 -5.56
N ASP A 160 0.66 11.74 -4.37
CA ASP A 160 1.51 12.65 -3.61
C ASP A 160 2.84 11.97 -3.26
N MET A 161 2.80 10.74 -2.73
CA MET A 161 4.00 9.95 -2.44
C MET A 161 4.83 9.69 -3.71
N ALA A 162 4.19 9.38 -4.85
CA ALA A 162 4.89 9.17 -6.11
C ALA A 162 5.61 10.45 -6.57
N SER A 163 5.01 11.62 -6.40
CA SER A 163 5.65 12.91 -6.69
C SER A 163 6.87 13.14 -5.80
N ASN A 164 6.73 12.95 -4.50
CA ASN A 164 7.83 13.11 -3.54
C ASN A 164 8.99 12.13 -3.83
N ILE A 165 8.67 10.86 -4.11
CA ILE A 165 9.68 9.85 -4.49
C ILE A 165 10.38 10.25 -5.80
N THR A 166 9.64 10.79 -6.77
CA THR A 166 10.24 11.27 -8.01
C THR A 166 11.26 12.37 -7.75
N GLU A 167 10.93 13.34 -6.90
CA GLU A 167 11.86 14.42 -6.55
C GLU A 167 13.08 13.91 -5.79
N MET A 168 12.88 13.00 -4.82
CA MET A 168 13.96 12.50 -3.96
C MET A 168 14.86 11.45 -4.65
N CYS A 169 14.34 10.73 -5.64
CA CYS A 169 14.99 9.57 -6.24
C CYS A 169 15.21 9.70 -7.76
N PHE A 170 15.05 10.90 -8.34
CA PHE A 170 15.09 11.11 -9.80
C PHE A 170 16.28 10.43 -10.49
N ASP A 171 17.47 10.56 -9.92
CA ASP A 171 18.71 10.01 -10.48
C ASP A 171 18.84 8.48 -10.34
N TYR A 172 17.95 7.83 -9.59
CA TYR A 172 17.97 6.40 -9.31
C TYR A 172 16.82 5.64 -9.98
N LEU A 173 15.88 6.36 -10.59
CA LEU A 173 14.69 5.76 -11.19
C LEU A 173 14.95 5.37 -12.65
N ASP A 174 14.72 4.10 -12.96
CA ASP A 174 14.75 3.56 -14.33
C ASP A 174 13.44 3.85 -15.10
N ALA A 175 12.36 4.11 -14.37
CA ALA A 175 11.02 4.43 -14.89
C ALA A 175 10.29 5.36 -13.92
N PRO A 176 9.29 6.14 -14.37
CA PRO A 176 8.44 6.90 -13.47
C PRO A 176 7.78 5.99 -12.43
N PRO A 177 7.64 6.42 -11.16
CA PRO A 177 6.90 5.67 -10.15
C PRO A 177 5.48 5.34 -10.65
N ALA A 178 5.14 4.05 -10.67
CA ALA A 178 3.80 3.60 -11.01
C ALA A 178 2.87 3.75 -9.79
N VAL A 179 1.62 4.08 -10.03
CA VAL A 179 0.57 4.08 -8.99
C VAL A 179 -0.54 3.15 -9.44
N PHE A 180 -1.02 2.33 -8.52
CA PHE A 180 -2.13 1.43 -8.77
C PHE A 180 -3.13 1.49 -7.61
N GLY A 181 -4.25 2.14 -7.86
CA GLY A 181 -5.38 2.28 -6.94
C GLY A 181 -6.63 1.59 -7.44
N SER A 182 -7.72 1.82 -6.74
CA SER A 182 -9.04 1.42 -7.20
C SER A 182 -9.46 2.21 -8.43
N ARG A 183 -10.35 1.60 -9.22
CA ARG A 183 -10.89 2.25 -10.42
C ARG A 183 -11.65 3.53 -10.09
N ASN A 184 -11.69 4.45 -11.03
CA ASN A 184 -12.42 5.71 -10.89
C ASN A 184 -13.94 5.52 -11.06
N TRP A 185 -14.50 4.62 -10.24
CA TRP A 185 -15.94 4.32 -10.19
C TRP A 185 -16.49 4.60 -8.79
N ILE A 186 -17.79 4.68 -8.67
CA ILE A 186 -18.46 4.51 -7.38
C ILE A 186 -18.25 3.05 -6.96
N THR A 187 -17.84 2.82 -5.70
CA THR A 187 -17.62 1.45 -5.18
C THR A 187 -18.82 0.57 -5.48
N PRO A 188 -18.64 -0.53 -6.23
CA PRO A 188 -19.73 -1.37 -6.68
C PRO A 188 -20.26 -2.32 -5.59
N ALA A 189 -21.27 -3.12 -5.94
CA ALA A 189 -21.71 -4.25 -5.13
C ALA A 189 -20.59 -5.30 -4.99
N PHE A 190 -20.70 -6.11 -3.95
CA PHE A 190 -19.65 -7.09 -3.55
C PHE A 190 -19.18 -7.99 -4.70
N GLU A 191 -20.08 -8.45 -5.55
CA GLU A 191 -19.76 -9.33 -6.66
C GLU A 191 -18.76 -8.72 -7.65
N LEU A 192 -18.69 -7.39 -7.71
CA LEU A 192 -17.84 -6.63 -8.60
C LEU A 192 -16.60 -6.06 -7.91
N GLU A 193 -16.46 -6.18 -6.58
CA GLU A 193 -15.31 -5.64 -5.83
C GLU A 193 -13.96 -6.14 -6.35
N LYS A 194 -13.88 -7.38 -6.82
CA LYS A 194 -12.68 -7.97 -7.42
C LYS A 194 -12.19 -7.27 -8.70
N TYR A 195 -13.08 -6.57 -9.39
CA TYR A 195 -12.76 -5.79 -10.58
C TYR A 195 -12.50 -4.31 -10.26
N TYR A 196 -12.84 -3.89 -9.06
CA TYR A 196 -12.74 -2.52 -8.62
C TYR A 196 -11.47 -2.27 -7.81
N PHE A 197 -11.21 -3.06 -6.77
CA PHE A 197 -10.02 -2.92 -5.93
C PHE A 197 -8.80 -3.60 -6.54
N PRO A 198 -7.57 -3.03 -6.34
CA PRO A 198 -6.33 -3.68 -6.77
C PRO A 198 -6.25 -5.13 -6.34
N GLN A 199 -5.95 -6.02 -7.27
CA GLN A 199 -5.72 -7.44 -7.03
C GLN A 199 -4.24 -7.78 -7.32
N ALA A 200 -3.76 -8.92 -6.82
CA ALA A 200 -2.38 -9.37 -7.03
C ALA A 200 -2.02 -9.45 -8.51
N ASP A 201 -2.89 -10.01 -9.35
CA ASP A 201 -2.66 -10.10 -10.79
C ASP A 201 -2.58 -8.71 -11.45
N GLY A 202 -3.42 -7.74 -11.01
CA GLY A 202 -3.36 -6.36 -11.49
C GLY A 202 -2.05 -5.64 -11.11
N ILE A 203 -1.50 -5.91 -9.92
CA ILE A 203 -0.18 -5.38 -9.52
C ILE A 203 0.90 -5.90 -10.48
N ILE A 204 0.85 -7.20 -10.83
CA ILE A 204 1.79 -7.81 -11.78
C ILE A 204 1.64 -7.20 -13.18
N ASP A 205 0.39 -6.98 -13.63
CA ASP A 205 0.11 -6.35 -14.92
C ASP A 205 0.74 -4.95 -15.01
N VAL A 206 0.54 -4.10 -13.98
CA VAL A 206 1.10 -2.75 -13.93
C VAL A 206 2.64 -2.79 -13.88
N ILE A 207 3.23 -3.72 -13.12
CA ILE A 207 4.68 -3.91 -13.10
C ILE A 207 5.18 -4.32 -14.48
N SER A 208 4.52 -5.25 -15.16
CA SER A 208 4.89 -5.71 -16.49
C SER A 208 4.79 -4.62 -17.55
N GLU A 209 3.76 -3.80 -17.46
CA GLU A 209 3.51 -2.73 -18.43
C GLU A 209 4.42 -1.51 -18.23
N LYS A 210 4.62 -1.07 -16.98
CA LYS A 210 5.21 0.23 -16.68
C LYS A 210 6.64 0.17 -16.14
N LEU A 211 7.08 -0.95 -15.58
CA LEU A 211 8.35 -1.03 -14.84
C LEU A 211 9.33 -2.08 -15.37
N ILE A 212 8.88 -3.32 -15.53
CA ILE A 212 9.72 -4.45 -15.95
C ILE A 212 8.96 -5.23 -17.00
N PRO A 213 9.30 -5.11 -18.31
CA PRO A 213 8.66 -5.93 -19.33
C PRO A 213 8.83 -7.42 -19.02
N ILE A 214 7.73 -8.15 -18.88
CA ILE A 214 7.71 -9.58 -18.55
C ILE A 214 7.36 -10.37 -19.82
N PRO A 215 8.33 -11.04 -20.49
CA PRO A 215 8.06 -11.78 -21.71
C PRO A 215 7.04 -12.90 -21.49
N GLY A 216 6.01 -12.95 -22.34
CA GLY A 216 4.95 -13.97 -22.25
C GLY A 216 3.89 -13.73 -21.17
N HIS A 217 3.99 -12.65 -20.43
CA HIS A 217 2.90 -12.25 -19.51
C HIS A 217 1.66 -11.83 -20.30
N VAL A 218 0.50 -12.30 -19.87
CA VAL A 218 -0.80 -11.92 -20.43
C VAL A 218 -1.54 -11.09 -19.40
N THR A 219 -1.81 -9.85 -19.74
CA THR A 219 -2.56 -8.92 -18.89
C THR A 219 -3.93 -9.47 -18.57
N LYS A 220 -4.28 -9.52 -17.30
CA LYS A 220 -5.56 -10.00 -16.77
C LYS A 220 -6.46 -8.86 -16.32
N TYR A 221 -5.87 -7.70 -16.06
CA TYR A 221 -6.54 -6.52 -15.55
C TYR A 221 -6.49 -5.43 -16.62
N ASN A 222 -7.62 -5.13 -17.24
CA ASN A 222 -7.67 -4.10 -18.29
C ASN A 222 -7.87 -2.71 -17.67
N GLU A 223 -6.79 -1.92 -17.56
CA GLU A 223 -6.85 -0.54 -17.05
C GLU A 223 -7.40 0.45 -18.09
N THR A 224 -7.15 0.20 -19.37
CA THR A 224 -7.29 1.21 -20.42
C THR A 224 -8.72 1.52 -20.85
N GLU A 225 -9.68 0.65 -20.61
CA GLU A 225 -11.06 0.86 -21.09
C GLU A 225 -11.95 1.74 -20.18
N LEU A 226 -11.48 2.15 -18.99
CA LEU A 226 -12.38 2.62 -17.93
C LEU A 226 -11.91 3.88 -17.18
N GLU A 227 -10.85 4.55 -17.62
CA GLU A 227 -10.26 5.69 -16.89
C GLU A 227 -10.76 7.09 -17.34
N HIS A 228 -11.77 7.17 -18.18
CA HIS A 228 -12.26 8.47 -18.70
C HIS A 228 -13.68 8.79 -18.26
#